data_e23ca4094d46174659d1c97878c338ff
#
_entry.id   e23ca4094d46174659d1c97878c338ff
#
_cell.length_a   1.000
_cell.length_b   1.000
_cell.length_c   1.000
_cell.angle_alpha   90.00
_cell.angle_beta   90.00
_cell.angle_gamma   90.00
#
_symmetry.space_group_name_H-M   'P 1'
#
loop_
_entity.id
_entity.type
_entity.pdbx_description
1 polymer ?
#
loop_
_entity_poly.entity_id
_entity_poly.type
_entity_poly.pdbx_seq_one_letter_code
_entity_poly.pdbx_strand_id
1 'polypeptide(L)'
;QIIASVVEEDVGFGPENIGIPTEEIWKRVADALDAVNMEAYRLKSPNHLSGGQKQRVAIAGTLAMEPKTIVLDEPTAMLDPSGRAEVIRSIRELNQKKGITIILITHYMEETVDADRIILMDQGKLVLDGTPKEIFSKVEELKSLRMDVPLITDLANELRLSGMPISEGILKE
;
A
#
# COMPACT_ATOMS: atom_id res chain seq x y z
N GLN A 1 5.19 -8.15 -11.23
CA GLN A 1 5.85 -7.86 -12.51
C GLN A 1 4.85 -8.11 -13.66
N ILE A 2 4.71 -7.18 -14.59
CA ILE A 2 3.82 -7.33 -15.76
C ILE A 2 4.54 -8.15 -16.83
N ILE A 3 3.88 -9.18 -17.36
CA ILE A 3 4.46 -10.16 -18.28
C ILE A 3 3.71 -10.17 -19.63
N ALA A 4 2.37 -10.04 -19.61
CA ALA A 4 1.54 -10.14 -20.81
C ALA A 4 1.46 -8.84 -21.62
N SER A 5 0.98 -8.95 -22.87
CA SER A 5 0.78 -7.83 -23.79
C SER A 5 -0.53 -7.08 -23.59
N VAL A 6 -1.50 -7.70 -22.91
CA VAL A 6 -2.82 -7.16 -22.57
C VAL A 6 -3.04 -7.28 -21.06
N VAL A 7 -3.66 -6.26 -20.45
CA VAL A 7 -3.88 -6.18 -19.01
C VAL A 7 -4.64 -7.39 -18.46
N GLU A 8 -5.72 -7.81 -19.09
CA GLU A 8 -6.52 -8.94 -18.60
C GLU A 8 -5.77 -10.27 -18.64
N GLU A 9 -4.91 -10.48 -19.64
CA GLU A 9 -4.06 -11.66 -19.73
C GLU A 9 -3.01 -11.68 -18.61
N ASP A 10 -2.45 -10.51 -18.28
CA ASP A 10 -1.48 -10.38 -17.20
C ASP A 10 -2.12 -10.70 -15.84
N VAL A 11 -3.32 -10.19 -15.59
CA VAL A 11 -4.07 -10.48 -14.35
C VAL A 11 -4.50 -11.95 -14.29
N GLY A 12 -4.85 -12.56 -15.41
CA GLY A 12 -5.24 -13.96 -15.51
C GLY A 12 -4.08 -14.96 -15.35
N PHE A 13 -2.85 -14.52 -15.54
CA PHE A 13 -1.66 -15.39 -15.51
C PHE A 13 -1.49 -16.14 -14.18
N GLY A 14 -1.72 -15.47 -13.04
CA GLY A 14 -1.63 -16.10 -11.71
C GLY A 14 -2.64 -17.24 -11.53
N PRO A 15 -3.94 -16.98 -11.68
CA PRO A 15 -5.00 -18.00 -11.62
C PRO A 15 -4.78 -19.18 -12.59
N GLU A 16 -4.32 -18.92 -13.81
CA GLU A 16 -4.00 -19.97 -14.78
C GLU A 16 -2.92 -20.92 -14.27
N ASN A 17 -1.82 -20.36 -13.72
CA ASN A 17 -0.72 -21.16 -13.21
C ASN A 17 -1.07 -22.02 -11.98
N ILE A 18 -2.07 -21.62 -11.20
CA ILE A 18 -2.57 -22.43 -10.07
C ILE A 18 -3.71 -23.38 -10.47
N GLY A 19 -4.03 -23.48 -11.78
CA GLY A 19 -4.96 -24.47 -12.32
C GLY A 19 -6.44 -24.12 -12.16
N ILE A 20 -6.78 -22.85 -12.05
CA ILE A 20 -8.19 -22.41 -12.02
C ILE A 20 -8.84 -22.63 -13.41
N PRO A 21 -10.10 -23.13 -13.48
CA PRO A 21 -10.81 -23.28 -14.75
C PRO A 21 -10.97 -21.96 -15.49
N THR A 22 -10.85 -21.97 -16.83
CA THR A 22 -10.86 -20.76 -17.66
C THR A 22 -12.07 -19.86 -17.44
N GLU A 23 -13.26 -20.43 -17.26
CA GLU A 23 -14.49 -19.66 -17.01
C GLU A 23 -14.42 -18.87 -15.70
N GLU A 24 -13.82 -19.47 -14.66
CA GLU A 24 -13.61 -18.86 -13.36
C GLU A 24 -12.51 -17.78 -13.42
N ILE A 25 -11.47 -18.00 -14.21
CA ILE A 25 -10.36 -17.02 -14.38
C ILE A 25 -10.91 -15.68 -14.83
N TRP A 26 -11.72 -15.64 -15.89
CA TRP A 26 -12.22 -14.38 -16.42
C TRP A 26 -13.14 -13.62 -15.47
N LYS A 27 -13.88 -14.34 -14.62
CA LYS A 27 -14.65 -13.73 -13.55
C LYS A 27 -13.74 -13.10 -12.50
N ARG A 28 -12.72 -13.83 -12.03
CA ARG A 28 -11.75 -13.32 -11.05
C ARG A 28 -10.95 -12.14 -11.57
N VAL A 29 -10.59 -12.17 -12.87
CA VAL A 29 -9.93 -11.06 -13.55
C VAL A 29 -10.80 -9.80 -13.53
N ALA A 30 -12.08 -9.91 -13.89
CA ALA A 30 -13.01 -8.78 -13.88
C ALA A 30 -13.17 -8.22 -12.46
N ASP A 31 -13.42 -9.09 -11.46
CA ASP A 31 -13.58 -8.71 -10.04
C ASP A 31 -12.30 -8.08 -9.45
N ALA A 32 -11.13 -8.54 -9.88
CA ALA A 32 -9.85 -8.00 -9.43
C ALA A 32 -9.54 -6.64 -10.05
N LEU A 33 -9.80 -6.45 -11.36
CA LEU A 33 -9.60 -5.18 -12.04
C LEU A 33 -10.58 -4.09 -11.53
N ASP A 34 -11.85 -4.46 -11.29
CA ASP A 34 -12.81 -3.55 -10.68
C ASP A 34 -12.37 -3.10 -9.28
N ALA A 35 -11.91 -4.03 -8.46
CA ALA A 35 -11.47 -3.74 -7.09
C ALA A 35 -10.29 -2.74 -6.99
N VAL A 36 -9.51 -2.59 -8.05
CA VAL A 36 -8.39 -1.61 -8.13
C VAL A 36 -8.68 -0.46 -9.10
N ASN A 37 -9.94 -0.31 -9.57
CA ASN A 37 -10.38 0.71 -10.53
C ASN A 37 -9.59 0.68 -11.84
N MET A 38 -9.36 -0.52 -12.40
CA MET A 38 -8.63 -0.73 -13.66
C MET A 38 -9.45 -1.40 -14.77
N GLU A 39 -10.75 -1.63 -14.58
CA GLU A 39 -11.62 -2.29 -15.57
C GLU A 39 -11.61 -1.59 -16.94
N ALA A 40 -11.61 -0.26 -16.97
CA ALA A 40 -11.54 0.53 -18.22
C ALA A 40 -10.25 0.31 -19.02
N TYR A 41 -9.24 -0.31 -18.43
CA TYR A 41 -7.94 -0.58 -19.03
C TYR A 41 -7.75 -2.05 -19.39
N ARG A 42 -8.76 -2.89 -19.18
CA ARG A 42 -8.73 -4.35 -19.31
C ARG A 42 -8.09 -4.83 -20.62
N LEU A 43 -8.50 -4.25 -21.75
CA LEU A 43 -8.03 -4.62 -23.10
C LEU A 43 -6.84 -3.78 -23.58
N LYS A 44 -6.27 -2.94 -22.74
CA LYS A 44 -5.12 -2.11 -23.13
C LYS A 44 -3.79 -2.83 -22.92
N SER A 45 -2.79 -2.39 -23.70
CA SER A 45 -1.41 -2.82 -23.44
C SER A 45 -0.89 -2.15 -22.16
N PRO A 46 -0.24 -2.91 -21.28
CA PRO A 46 0.42 -2.36 -20.10
C PRO A 46 1.46 -1.26 -20.41
N ASN A 47 2.01 -1.26 -21.61
CA ASN A 47 2.98 -0.25 -22.04
C ASN A 47 2.41 1.17 -22.10
N HIS A 48 1.08 1.29 -22.24
CA HIS A 48 0.38 2.57 -22.29
C HIS A 48 -0.15 3.03 -20.92
N LEU A 49 0.20 2.34 -19.86
CA LEU A 49 -0.21 2.65 -18.49
C LEU A 49 0.83 3.52 -17.78
N SER A 50 0.37 4.42 -16.91
CA SER A 50 1.22 5.12 -15.94
C SER A 50 1.83 4.15 -14.93
N GLY A 51 2.86 4.58 -14.19
CA GLY A 51 3.47 3.76 -13.13
C GLY A 51 2.45 3.29 -12.08
N GLY A 52 1.60 4.20 -11.59
CA GLY A 52 0.55 3.85 -10.62
C GLY A 52 -0.51 2.89 -11.18
N GLN A 53 -0.87 3.04 -12.47
CA GLN A 53 -1.76 2.09 -13.14
C GLN A 53 -1.13 0.71 -13.27
N LYS A 54 0.15 0.63 -13.66
CA LYS A 54 0.90 -0.64 -13.70
C LYS A 54 0.94 -1.33 -12.35
N GLN A 55 1.16 -0.57 -11.29
CA GLN A 55 1.19 -1.10 -9.93
C GLN A 55 -0.18 -1.66 -9.52
N ARG A 56 -1.28 -0.96 -9.83
CA ARG A 56 -2.64 -1.47 -9.57
C ARG A 56 -2.95 -2.73 -10.37
N VAL A 57 -2.50 -2.83 -11.62
CA VAL A 57 -2.62 -4.08 -12.41
C VAL A 57 -1.85 -5.23 -11.75
N ALA A 58 -0.63 -4.99 -11.27
CA ALA A 58 0.14 -6.02 -10.55
C ALA A 58 -0.54 -6.47 -9.25
N ILE A 59 -1.18 -5.54 -8.53
CA ILE A 59 -2.01 -5.87 -7.35
C ILE A 59 -3.24 -6.70 -7.78
N ALA A 60 -3.91 -6.35 -8.89
CA ALA A 60 -5.03 -7.11 -9.42
C ALA A 60 -4.63 -8.55 -9.78
N GLY A 61 -3.46 -8.75 -10.40
CA GLY A 61 -2.93 -10.10 -10.69
C GLY A 61 -2.75 -10.95 -9.44
N THR A 62 -2.30 -10.35 -8.34
CA THR A 62 -2.24 -11.03 -7.04
C THR A 62 -3.62 -11.30 -6.48
N LEU A 63 -4.52 -10.31 -6.58
CA LEU A 63 -5.89 -10.38 -6.05
C LEU A 63 -6.73 -11.46 -6.76
N ALA A 64 -6.54 -11.67 -8.05
CA ALA A 64 -7.24 -12.69 -8.84
C ALA A 64 -6.96 -14.13 -8.36
N MET A 65 -5.89 -14.34 -7.59
CA MET A 65 -5.61 -15.62 -6.91
C MET A 65 -6.39 -15.77 -5.59
N GLU A 66 -7.21 -14.78 -5.19
CA GLU A 66 -8.02 -14.76 -3.96
C GLU A 66 -7.22 -15.01 -2.66
N PRO A 67 -6.11 -14.31 -2.44
CA PRO A 67 -5.31 -14.48 -1.25
C PRO A 67 -6.02 -13.91 -0.02
N LYS A 68 -5.75 -14.51 1.16
CA LYS A 68 -6.16 -13.94 2.45
C LYS A 68 -5.23 -12.81 2.92
N THR A 69 -3.99 -12.82 2.44
CA THR A 69 -2.94 -11.87 2.83
C THR A 69 -2.14 -11.47 1.60
N ILE A 70 -1.88 -10.17 1.44
CA ILE A 70 -1.01 -9.63 0.39
C ILE A 70 0.16 -8.93 1.07
N VAL A 71 1.39 -9.26 0.63
CA VAL A 71 2.62 -8.58 1.04
C VAL A 71 3.06 -7.68 -0.10
N LEU A 72 3.23 -6.40 0.18
CA LEU A 72 3.64 -5.38 -0.78
C LEU A 72 4.96 -4.77 -0.32
N ASP A 73 6.00 -4.98 -1.09
CA ASP A 73 7.34 -4.48 -0.82
C ASP A 73 7.61 -3.23 -1.66
N GLU A 74 7.67 -2.09 -1.00
CA GLU A 74 7.85 -0.75 -1.59
C GLU A 74 6.97 -0.46 -2.83
N PRO A 75 5.64 -0.70 -2.79
CA PRO A 75 4.80 -0.65 -4.00
C PRO A 75 4.70 0.74 -4.63
N THR A 76 5.15 1.78 -3.95
CA THR A 76 5.01 3.18 -4.35
C THR A 76 6.34 3.89 -4.63
N ALA A 77 7.48 3.21 -4.43
CA ALA A 77 8.81 3.83 -4.46
C ALA A 77 9.14 4.57 -5.77
N MET A 78 8.60 4.09 -6.91
CA MET A 78 8.87 4.65 -8.24
C MET A 78 7.72 5.51 -8.79
N LEU A 79 6.79 5.94 -7.91
CA LEU A 79 5.60 6.67 -8.33
C LEU A 79 5.68 8.14 -7.94
N ASP A 80 5.06 8.98 -8.78
CA ASP A 80 4.76 10.37 -8.46
C ASP A 80 3.73 10.46 -7.30
N PRO A 81 3.58 11.61 -6.64
CA PRO A 81 2.68 11.74 -5.48
C PRO A 81 1.24 11.33 -5.77
N SER A 82 0.73 11.62 -6.98
CA SER A 82 -0.63 11.26 -7.37
C SER A 82 -0.80 9.74 -7.51
N GLY A 83 0.12 9.08 -8.22
CA GLY A 83 0.13 7.64 -8.39
C GLY A 83 0.30 6.90 -7.07
N ARG A 84 1.11 7.43 -6.15
CA ARG A 84 1.28 6.90 -4.78
C ARG A 84 -0.04 6.94 -4.02
N ALA A 85 -0.72 8.09 -3.99
CA ALA A 85 -2.00 8.25 -3.31
C ALA A 85 -3.08 7.30 -3.86
N GLU A 86 -3.10 7.07 -5.19
CA GLU A 86 -4.03 6.14 -5.83
C GLU A 86 -3.78 4.68 -5.42
N VAL A 87 -2.50 4.24 -5.39
CA VAL A 87 -2.13 2.88 -4.99
C VAL A 87 -2.46 2.65 -3.51
N ILE A 88 -2.10 3.56 -2.62
CA ILE A 88 -2.40 3.46 -1.19
C ILE A 88 -3.90 3.43 -0.94
N ARG A 89 -4.69 4.24 -1.66
CA ARG A 89 -6.16 4.19 -1.58
C ARG A 89 -6.70 2.81 -1.97
N SER A 90 -6.24 2.25 -3.09
CA SER A 90 -6.65 0.90 -3.54
C SER A 90 -6.31 -0.16 -2.50
N ILE A 91 -5.12 -0.12 -1.92
CA ILE A 91 -4.69 -1.06 -0.86
C ILE A 91 -5.62 -0.97 0.36
N ARG A 92 -5.96 0.23 0.82
CA ARG A 92 -6.90 0.45 1.93
C ARG A 92 -8.30 -0.08 1.62
N GLU A 93 -8.79 0.17 0.42
CA GLU A 93 -10.10 -0.35 -0.02
C GLU A 93 -10.14 -1.88 -0.04
N LEU A 94 -9.07 -2.54 -0.47
CA LEU A 94 -8.96 -4.00 -0.43
C LEU A 94 -9.02 -4.53 1.01
N ASN A 95 -8.31 -3.90 1.95
CA ASN A 95 -8.37 -4.27 3.35
C ASN A 95 -9.78 -4.04 3.93
N GLN A 96 -10.34 -2.84 3.80
CA GLN A 96 -11.59 -2.45 4.44
C GLN A 96 -12.83 -3.12 3.84
N LYS A 97 -12.90 -3.23 2.50
CA LYS A 97 -14.09 -3.75 1.79
C LYS A 97 -14.05 -5.26 1.58
N LYS A 98 -12.85 -5.82 1.37
CA LYS A 98 -12.67 -7.25 1.08
C LYS A 98 -12.09 -8.05 2.25
N GLY A 99 -11.70 -7.41 3.34
CA GLY A 99 -11.15 -8.06 4.54
C GLY A 99 -9.80 -8.75 4.31
N ILE A 100 -9.06 -8.34 3.28
CA ILE A 100 -7.73 -8.89 2.96
C ILE A 100 -6.70 -8.30 3.93
N THR A 101 -5.91 -9.13 4.57
CA THR A 101 -4.78 -8.65 5.36
C THR A 101 -3.70 -8.08 4.46
N ILE A 102 -3.29 -6.84 4.70
CA ILE A 102 -2.22 -6.20 3.94
C ILE A 102 -0.98 -6.04 4.83
N ILE A 103 0.16 -6.50 4.34
CA ILE A 103 1.47 -6.22 4.93
C ILE A 103 2.19 -5.29 3.95
N LEU A 104 2.32 -4.03 4.33
CA LEU A 104 2.97 -2.99 3.53
C LEU A 104 4.37 -2.74 4.08
N ILE A 105 5.39 -2.98 3.27
CA ILE A 105 6.78 -2.60 3.57
C ILE A 105 7.05 -1.29 2.86
N THR A 106 7.39 -0.26 3.61
CA THR A 106 7.63 1.09 3.07
C THR A 106 8.60 1.87 3.96
N HIS A 107 9.29 2.83 3.37
CA HIS A 107 10.06 3.84 4.10
C HIS A 107 9.34 5.22 4.10
N TYR A 108 8.14 5.31 3.54
CA TYR A 108 7.33 6.53 3.56
C TYR A 108 6.36 6.50 4.73
N MET A 109 6.65 7.31 5.75
CA MET A 109 5.87 7.30 6.99
C MET A 109 4.41 7.71 6.79
N GLU A 110 4.14 8.60 5.85
CA GLU A 110 2.78 9.04 5.50
C GLU A 110 1.87 7.90 5.03
N GLU A 111 2.44 6.84 4.46
CA GLU A 111 1.68 5.67 4.00
C GLU A 111 1.17 4.82 5.15
N THR A 112 1.80 4.93 6.32
CA THR A 112 1.54 4.09 7.49
C THR A 112 0.58 4.71 8.50
N VAL A 113 0.23 6.00 8.35
CA VAL A 113 -0.63 6.73 9.32
C VAL A 113 -2.03 6.14 9.49
N ASP A 114 -2.52 5.40 8.51
CA ASP A 114 -3.82 4.74 8.52
C ASP A 114 -3.71 3.21 8.69
N ALA A 115 -2.55 2.69 9.02
CA ALA A 115 -2.38 1.27 9.32
C ALA A 115 -2.99 0.93 10.70
N ASP A 116 -3.41 -0.32 10.87
CA ASP A 116 -3.85 -0.80 12.18
C ASP A 116 -2.67 -0.99 13.15
N ARG A 117 -1.49 -1.31 12.59
CA ARG A 117 -0.28 -1.63 13.35
C ARG A 117 0.97 -1.29 12.53
N ILE A 118 1.98 -0.73 13.19
CA ILE A 118 3.30 -0.48 12.62
C ILE A 118 4.31 -1.35 13.35
N ILE A 119 5.15 -2.01 12.57
CA ILE A 119 6.32 -2.75 13.04
C ILE A 119 7.55 -2.05 12.48
N LEU A 120 8.36 -1.43 13.34
CA LEU A 120 9.60 -0.80 12.96
C LEU A 120 10.76 -1.79 13.08
N MET A 121 11.52 -1.93 12.00
CA MET A 121 12.69 -2.79 11.95
C MET A 121 13.95 -1.96 11.68
N ASP A 122 15.00 -2.23 12.45
CA ASP A 122 16.34 -1.71 12.21
C ASP A 122 17.37 -2.83 12.32
N GLN A 123 18.32 -2.90 11.38
CA GLN A 123 19.38 -3.91 11.32
C GLN A 123 18.88 -5.36 11.53
N GLY A 124 17.71 -5.68 10.93
CA GLY A 124 17.10 -7.02 11.01
C GLY A 124 16.44 -7.34 12.37
N LYS A 125 16.29 -6.36 13.27
CA LYS A 125 15.64 -6.51 14.56
C LYS A 125 14.35 -5.69 14.62
N LEU A 126 13.35 -6.23 15.29
CA LEU A 126 12.17 -5.47 15.67
C LEU A 126 12.57 -4.47 16.77
N VAL A 127 12.34 -3.19 16.52
CA VAL A 127 12.68 -2.10 17.44
C VAL A 127 11.44 -1.56 18.14
N LEU A 128 10.39 -1.26 17.36
CA LEU A 128 9.12 -0.76 17.87
C LEU A 128 7.96 -1.54 17.24
N ASP A 129 6.86 -1.66 17.99
CA ASP A 129 5.63 -2.32 17.60
C ASP A 129 4.46 -1.64 18.31
N GLY A 130 3.46 -1.19 17.55
CA GLY A 130 2.30 -0.49 18.10
C GLY A 130 1.40 0.12 17.03
N THR A 131 0.41 0.86 17.48
CA THR A 131 -0.45 1.66 16.60
C THR A 131 0.32 2.86 16.03
N PRO A 132 -0.10 3.43 14.90
CA PRO A 132 0.53 4.64 14.35
C PRO A 132 0.66 5.75 15.38
N LYS A 133 -0.36 5.98 16.20
CA LYS A 133 -0.34 6.99 17.24
C LYS A 133 0.74 6.74 18.29
N GLU A 134 0.89 5.49 18.76
CA GLU A 134 1.91 5.11 19.74
C GLU A 134 3.32 5.23 19.16
N ILE A 135 3.51 4.82 17.91
CA ILE A 135 4.83 4.88 17.25
C ILE A 135 5.22 6.34 16.99
N PHE A 136 4.34 7.12 16.37
CA PHE A 136 4.65 8.51 16.00
C PHE A 136 4.59 9.51 17.17
N SER A 137 4.12 9.11 18.35
CA SER A 137 4.31 9.91 19.57
C SER A 137 5.77 9.93 20.05
N LYS A 138 6.58 8.96 19.62
CA LYS A 138 8.00 8.80 20.00
C LYS A 138 8.95 9.50 19.02
N VAL A 139 8.69 10.77 18.71
CA VAL A 139 9.42 11.54 17.68
C VAL A 139 10.94 11.50 17.88
N GLU A 140 11.43 11.75 19.10
CA GLU A 140 12.87 11.79 19.40
C GLU A 140 13.53 10.41 19.26
N GLU A 141 12.80 9.34 19.65
CA GLU A 141 13.29 7.97 19.50
C GLU A 141 13.42 7.61 18.01
N LEU A 142 12.41 7.94 17.19
CA LEU A 142 12.41 7.72 15.73
C LEU A 142 13.56 8.49 15.06
N LYS A 143 13.74 9.78 15.39
CA LYS A 143 14.83 10.60 14.87
C LYS A 143 16.21 10.03 15.26
N SER A 144 16.37 9.48 16.47
CA SER A 144 17.61 8.83 16.90
C SER A 144 17.94 7.59 16.07
N LEU A 145 16.92 6.89 15.58
CA LEU A 145 17.02 5.74 14.66
C LEU A 145 17.18 6.18 13.19
N ARG A 146 17.29 7.48 12.92
CA ARG A 146 17.34 8.07 11.57
C ARG A 146 16.09 7.77 10.73
N MET A 147 14.96 7.63 11.39
CA MET A 147 13.66 7.47 10.76
C MET A 147 12.95 8.82 10.67
N ASP A 148 12.30 9.06 9.55
CA ASP A 148 11.43 10.20 9.42
C ASP A 148 10.12 10.00 10.18
N VAL A 149 9.41 11.10 10.45
CA VAL A 149 8.06 11.10 10.99
C VAL A 149 7.13 11.86 10.04
N PRO A 150 5.83 11.59 10.03
CA PRO A 150 4.89 12.37 9.22
C PRO A 150 5.04 13.86 9.47
N LEU A 151 5.03 14.67 8.40
CA LEU A 151 5.28 16.11 8.49
C LEU A 151 4.40 16.81 9.52
N ILE A 152 3.12 16.45 9.58
CA ILE A 152 2.17 17.02 10.56
C ILE A 152 2.54 16.64 12.00
N THR A 153 3.07 15.44 12.21
CA THR A 153 3.53 14.99 13.53
C THR A 153 4.78 15.76 13.96
N ASP A 154 5.72 15.97 13.06
CA ASP A 154 6.93 16.75 13.34
C ASP A 154 6.60 18.20 13.68
N LEU A 155 5.74 18.86 12.88
CA LEU A 155 5.26 20.19 13.14
C LEU A 155 4.56 20.30 14.50
N ALA A 156 3.67 19.36 14.82
CA ALA A 156 2.96 19.33 16.10
C ALA A 156 3.93 19.19 17.28
N ASN A 157 4.98 18.37 17.13
CA ASN A 157 6.02 18.20 18.14
C ASN A 157 6.81 19.51 18.35
N GLU A 158 7.24 20.18 17.29
CA GLU A 158 7.96 21.47 17.37
C GLU A 158 7.12 22.57 18.03
N LEU A 159 5.84 22.67 17.69
CA LEU A 159 4.93 23.62 18.32
C LEU A 159 4.72 23.32 19.80
N ARG A 160 4.62 22.06 20.20
CA ARG A 160 4.52 21.62 21.58
C ARG A 160 5.78 21.98 22.37
N LEU A 161 6.96 21.76 21.82
CA LEU A 161 8.24 22.12 22.40
C LEU A 161 8.37 23.65 22.59
N SER A 162 7.70 24.43 21.74
CA SER A 162 7.59 25.89 21.85
C SER A 162 6.57 26.36 22.90
N GLY A 163 5.95 25.45 23.65
CA GLY A 163 5.00 25.75 24.73
C GLY A 163 3.53 25.85 24.31
N MET A 164 3.19 25.46 23.09
CA MET A 164 1.78 25.39 22.66
C MET A 164 1.09 24.14 23.24
N PRO A 165 -0.19 24.22 23.65
CA PRO A 165 -0.94 23.09 24.20
C PRO A 165 -1.44 22.15 23.08
N ILE A 166 -0.53 21.42 22.43
CA ILE A 166 -0.81 20.50 21.33
C ILE A 166 -0.65 19.06 21.84
N SER A 167 -1.59 18.19 21.45
CA SER A 167 -1.58 16.77 21.79
C SER A 167 -0.40 16.04 21.11
N GLU A 168 0.07 14.98 21.73
CA GLU A 168 1.07 14.08 21.11
C GLU A 168 0.43 13.14 20.08
N GLY A 169 1.23 12.71 19.10
CA GLY A 169 0.82 11.70 18.12
C GLY A 169 -0.27 12.17 17.17
N ILE A 170 -0.25 13.45 16.76
CA ILE A 170 -1.11 13.96 15.69
C ILE A 170 -0.64 13.37 14.36
N LEU A 171 -1.55 12.73 13.62
CA LEU A 171 -1.25 12.03 12.37
C LEU A 171 -1.88 12.71 11.14
N LYS A 172 -2.90 13.54 11.36
CA LYS A 172 -3.66 14.25 10.32
C LYS A 172 -4.09 15.62 10.80
N GLU A 173 -4.44 16.50 9.85
CA GLU A 173 -5.03 17.82 10.10
C GLU A 173 -6.37 17.75 10.84
#